data_05f9f0e92cc1a5580fa7e548cb7e7ba0
#
_entry.id   05f9f0e92cc1a5580fa7e548cb7e7ba0
#
_cell.length_a   1.000
_cell.length_b   1.000
_cell.length_c   1.000
_cell.angle_alpha   90.00
_cell.angle_beta   90.00
_cell.angle_gamma   90.00
#
_symmetry.space_group_name_H-M   'P 1'
#
loop_
_entity.id
_entity.type
_entity.pdbx_description
1 polymer ?
#
loop_
_entity_poly.entity_id
_entity_poly.type
_entity_poly.pdbx_seq_one_letter_code
_entity_poly.pdbx_strand_id
1 'polypeptide(L)'
;MPAKLDDLMRNVSLSLGVMALGAVLSLSSCHEVEETIANVVVLNDLGAPVQGATVRLYAFGSVDEDFVGEPRFDTTAVSNAAGQVSFNFSEFYVEGQAGFAVLDIEASKAALFGTGLIKIEEEMTNEATVYIE
;
A
#
# COMPACT_ATOMS: atom_id res chain seq x y z
N MET A 1 1.64 -21.98 65.08
CA MET A 1 2.14 -20.67 64.67
C MET A 1 1.56 -20.32 63.30
N PRO A 2 0.40 -19.71 63.27
CA PRO A 2 -0.28 -19.46 62.00
C PRO A 2 0.37 -18.35 61.14
N ALA A 3 1.18 -17.47 61.70
CA ALA A 3 1.76 -16.33 61.01
C ALA A 3 2.84 -16.70 59.92
N LYS A 4 3.49 -17.85 60.03
CA LYS A 4 4.48 -18.30 59.07
C LYS A 4 3.90 -18.88 57.80
N LEU A 5 2.71 -19.42 57.85
CA LEU A 5 2.03 -20.02 56.68
C LEU A 5 1.43 -18.92 55.78
N ASP A 6 0.93 -17.84 56.35
CA ASP A 6 0.36 -16.73 55.61
C ASP A 6 1.43 -15.95 54.82
N ASP A 7 2.64 -15.79 55.33
CA ASP A 7 3.75 -15.19 54.64
C ASP A 7 4.27 -16.04 53.47
N LEU A 8 4.25 -17.35 53.60
CA LEU A 8 4.63 -18.27 52.50
C LEU A 8 3.60 -18.29 51.37
N MET A 9 2.32 -18.26 51.70
CA MET A 9 1.25 -18.18 50.68
C MET A 9 1.23 -16.85 49.97
N ARG A 10 1.52 -15.75 50.63
CA ARG A 10 1.61 -14.43 50.00
C ARG A 10 2.77 -14.33 49.00
N ASN A 11 3.90 -14.89 49.33
CA ASN A 11 5.07 -14.89 48.43
C ASN A 11 4.89 -15.80 47.21
N VAL A 12 4.20 -16.93 47.35
CA VAL A 12 3.87 -17.81 46.22
C VAL A 12 2.87 -17.17 45.27
N SER A 13 1.89 -16.44 45.81
CA SER A 13 0.90 -15.74 45.00
C SER A 13 1.52 -14.58 44.19
N LEU A 14 2.49 -13.86 44.74
CA LEU A 14 3.22 -12.80 44.06
C LEU A 14 4.14 -13.35 42.91
N SER A 15 4.76 -14.48 43.12
CA SER A 15 5.61 -15.11 42.08
C SER A 15 4.81 -15.66 40.89
N LEU A 16 3.64 -16.19 41.15
CA LEU A 16 2.69 -16.62 40.10
C LEU A 16 2.13 -15.46 39.27
N GLY A 17 1.88 -14.30 39.91
CA GLY A 17 1.42 -13.08 39.23
C GLY A 17 2.46 -12.51 38.29
N VAL A 18 3.72 -12.53 38.64
CA VAL A 18 4.84 -12.04 37.80
C VAL A 18 5.09 -12.94 36.61
N MET A 19 4.96 -14.27 36.74
CA MET A 19 5.08 -15.21 35.63
C MET A 19 3.93 -15.08 34.61
N ALA A 20 2.71 -14.85 35.08
CA ALA A 20 1.56 -14.64 34.18
C ALA A 20 1.67 -13.34 33.37
N LEU A 21 2.24 -12.29 33.92
CA LEU A 21 2.46 -11.01 33.23
C LEU A 21 3.54 -11.12 32.14
N GLY A 22 4.58 -11.92 32.36
CA GLY A 22 5.65 -12.14 31.38
C GLY A 22 5.21 -12.94 30.16
N ALA A 23 4.25 -13.85 30.29
CA ALA A 23 3.74 -14.66 29.19
C ALA A 23 2.84 -13.89 28.21
N VAL A 24 2.18 -12.84 28.66
CA VAL A 24 1.29 -12.01 27.82
C VAL A 24 2.05 -11.07 26.89
N LEU A 25 3.26 -10.66 27.25
CA LEU A 25 4.08 -9.75 26.45
C LEU A 25 4.76 -10.39 25.23
N SER A 26 4.79 -11.72 25.16
CA SER A 26 5.43 -12.44 24.05
C SER A 26 4.51 -12.74 22.86
N LEU A 27 3.22 -12.37 22.91
CA LEU A 27 2.23 -12.64 21.87
C LEU A 27 1.99 -11.47 20.89
N SER A 28 2.74 -10.37 21.01
CA SER A 28 2.51 -9.14 20.23
C SER A 28 3.33 -9.04 18.95
N SER A 29 3.77 -10.14 18.36
CA SER A 29 4.57 -10.12 17.14
C SER A 29 3.82 -10.72 15.94
N CYS A 30 2.56 -10.35 15.74
CA CYS A 30 1.92 -10.53 14.45
C CYS A 30 2.10 -9.21 13.66
N HIS A 31 3.03 -9.21 12.72
CA HIS A 31 3.08 -8.18 11.68
C HIS A 31 1.93 -8.46 10.70
N GLU A 32 0.93 -7.63 10.69
CA GLU A 32 -0.08 -7.63 9.63
C GLU A 32 0.54 -7.03 8.37
N VAL A 33 0.52 -7.81 7.29
CA VAL A 33 0.96 -7.34 5.98
C VAL A 33 -0.07 -6.34 5.47
N GLU A 34 0.36 -5.11 5.22
CA GLU A 34 -0.50 -4.06 4.68
C GLU A 34 -0.67 -4.21 3.16
N GLU A 35 -1.79 -3.74 2.63
CA GLU A 35 -2.03 -3.74 1.19
C GLU A 35 -1.14 -2.71 0.47
N THR A 36 -0.71 -3.07 -0.74
CA THR A 36 0.00 -2.17 -1.64
C THR A 36 -0.99 -1.55 -2.61
N ILE A 37 -1.30 -0.27 -2.41
CA ILE A 37 -2.32 0.45 -3.16
C ILE A 37 -1.68 1.60 -3.95
N ALA A 38 -2.14 1.80 -5.17
CA ALA A 38 -1.86 2.99 -5.96
C ALA A 38 -3.14 3.77 -6.21
N ASN A 39 -3.20 5.00 -5.74
CA ASN A 39 -4.28 5.93 -5.99
C ASN A 39 -3.85 7.02 -6.96
N VAL A 40 -4.58 7.16 -8.05
CA VAL A 40 -4.39 8.24 -9.02
C VAL A 40 -5.58 9.18 -8.98
N VAL A 41 -5.30 10.48 -8.86
CA VAL A 41 -6.31 11.53 -8.93
C VAL A 41 -6.18 12.26 -10.26
N VAL A 42 -7.26 12.32 -11.02
CA VAL A 42 -7.34 13.02 -12.30
C VAL A 42 -8.04 14.37 -12.09
N LEU A 43 -7.33 15.43 -12.39
CA LEU A 43 -7.82 16.81 -12.35
C LEU A 43 -7.79 17.44 -13.74
N ASN A 44 -8.64 18.42 -13.98
CA ASN A 44 -8.54 19.27 -15.16
C ASN A 44 -7.54 20.43 -14.93
N ASP A 45 -7.33 21.26 -15.92
CA ASP A 45 -6.48 22.45 -15.89
C ASP A 45 -6.87 23.48 -14.80
N LEU A 46 -8.11 23.47 -14.34
CA LEU A 46 -8.62 24.32 -13.27
C LEU A 46 -8.48 23.65 -11.87
N GLY A 47 -7.93 22.45 -11.79
CA GLY A 47 -7.79 21.70 -10.55
C GLY A 47 -9.07 21.02 -10.06
N ALA A 48 -10.11 20.91 -10.91
CA ALA A 48 -11.34 20.21 -10.56
C ALA A 48 -11.22 18.70 -10.88
N PRO A 49 -11.81 17.82 -10.04
CA PRO A 49 -11.77 16.38 -10.27
C PRO A 49 -12.55 15.99 -11.53
N VAL A 50 -12.01 15.05 -12.29
CA VAL A 50 -12.58 14.55 -13.54
C VAL A 50 -13.13 13.16 -13.34
N GLN A 51 -14.46 13.01 -13.37
CA GLN A 51 -15.14 11.72 -13.38
C GLN A 51 -15.12 11.11 -14.79
N GLY A 52 -14.98 9.78 -14.85
CA GLY A 52 -15.06 9.05 -16.12
C GLY A 52 -13.81 9.18 -16.99
N ALA A 53 -12.68 9.61 -16.44
CA ALA A 53 -11.40 9.56 -17.12
C ALA A 53 -10.84 8.13 -17.13
N THR A 54 -10.35 7.69 -18.27
CA THR A 54 -9.63 6.42 -18.38
C THR A 54 -8.19 6.64 -17.92
N VAL A 55 -7.78 5.88 -16.89
CA VAL A 55 -6.42 5.91 -16.34
C VAL A 55 -5.74 4.59 -16.64
N ARG A 56 -4.59 4.64 -17.26
CA ARG A 56 -3.72 3.51 -17.57
C ARG A 56 -2.43 3.62 -16.78
N LEU A 57 -2.06 2.56 -16.09
CA LEU A 57 -0.76 2.38 -15.46
C LEU A 57 0.02 1.33 -16.24
N TYR A 58 1.24 1.64 -16.65
CA TYR A 58 2.05 0.70 -17.40
C TYR A 58 3.54 0.86 -17.10
N ALA A 59 4.31 -0.18 -17.37
CA ALA A 59 5.76 -0.16 -17.30
C ALA A 59 6.35 -0.93 -18.45
N PHE A 60 7.23 -0.29 -19.20
CA PHE A 60 8.16 -0.97 -20.08
C PHE A 60 9.30 -1.53 -19.24
N GLY A 61 9.65 -2.82 -19.42
CA GLY A 61 10.85 -3.37 -18.79
C GLY A 61 12.10 -2.63 -19.31
N SER A 62 13.18 -2.71 -18.53
CA SER A 62 14.50 -2.26 -19.00
C SER A 62 14.92 -3.09 -20.22
N VAL A 63 14.74 -2.53 -21.38
CA VAL A 63 15.11 -3.10 -22.68
C VAL A 63 15.95 -2.07 -23.39
N ASP A 64 16.89 -2.56 -24.19
CA ASP A 64 17.71 -1.73 -25.05
C ASP A 64 16.85 -0.74 -25.83
N GLU A 65 17.35 0.48 -26.03
CA GLU A 65 16.65 1.62 -26.61
C GLU A 65 15.99 1.36 -27.97
N ASP A 66 16.32 0.24 -28.62
CA ASP A 66 15.79 -0.17 -29.92
C ASP A 66 14.61 -1.16 -29.86
N PHE A 67 14.18 -1.59 -28.70
CA PHE A 67 13.10 -2.56 -28.55
C PHE A 67 11.75 -1.91 -28.19
N VAL A 68 10.91 -1.73 -29.19
CA VAL A 68 9.49 -1.38 -29.01
C VAL A 68 8.71 -2.67 -28.70
N GLY A 69 8.79 -3.11 -27.46
CA GLY A 69 8.05 -4.28 -26.98
C GLY A 69 6.72 -3.91 -26.33
N GLU A 70 5.91 -4.92 -26.05
CA GLU A 70 4.71 -4.75 -25.23
C GLU A 70 5.13 -4.43 -23.79
N PRO A 71 4.34 -3.58 -23.05
CA PRO A 71 4.63 -3.28 -21.67
C PRO A 71 4.59 -4.55 -20.81
N ARG A 72 5.52 -4.68 -19.87
CA ARG A 72 5.55 -5.79 -18.91
C ARG A 72 4.38 -5.75 -17.93
N PHE A 73 3.87 -4.57 -17.69
CA PHE A 73 2.71 -4.30 -16.84
C PHE A 73 1.82 -3.30 -17.56
N ASP A 74 0.54 -3.57 -17.62
CA ASP A 74 -0.46 -2.71 -18.22
C ASP A 74 -1.82 -2.95 -17.58
N THR A 75 -2.36 -1.94 -16.94
CA THR A 75 -3.70 -2.00 -16.34
C THR A 75 -4.44 -0.69 -16.55
N THR A 76 -5.76 -0.77 -16.66
CA THR A 76 -6.62 0.37 -16.96
C THR A 76 -7.84 0.36 -16.05
N ALA A 77 -8.23 1.53 -15.56
CA ALA A 77 -9.48 1.72 -14.82
C ALA A 77 -10.05 3.13 -15.08
N VAL A 78 -11.26 3.37 -14.62
CA VAL A 78 -12.00 4.62 -14.86
C VAL A 78 -12.20 5.37 -13.56
N SER A 79 -11.96 6.68 -13.57
CA SER A 79 -12.08 7.55 -12.40
C SER A 79 -13.53 7.70 -11.92
N ASN A 80 -13.69 7.75 -10.59
CA ASN A 80 -14.97 7.99 -9.92
C ASN A 80 -15.35 9.49 -9.89
N ALA A 81 -16.45 9.83 -9.20
CA ALA A 81 -16.92 11.20 -9.08
C ALA A 81 -15.93 12.17 -8.43
N ALA A 82 -15.00 11.66 -7.61
CA ALA A 82 -13.91 12.43 -7.00
C ALA A 82 -12.65 12.49 -7.89
N GLY A 83 -12.71 11.98 -9.12
CA GLY A 83 -11.57 11.89 -10.02
C GLY A 83 -10.55 10.83 -9.65
N GLN A 84 -10.87 9.93 -8.74
CA GLN A 84 -9.95 8.93 -8.18
C GLN A 84 -10.07 7.58 -8.86
N VAL A 85 -8.93 6.94 -9.04
CA VAL A 85 -8.79 5.53 -9.43
C VAL A 85 -7.87 4.85 -8.44
N SER A 86 -8.27 3.67 -7.97
CA SER A 86 -7.47 2.86 -7.06
C SER A 86 -7.09 1.53 -7.70
N PHE A 87 -5.83 1.16 -7.61
CA PHE A 87 -5.29 -0.11 -8.07
C PHE A 87 -4.67 -0.86 -6.89
N ASN A 88 -4.98 -2.15 -6.76
CA ASN A 88 -4.37 -3.00 -5.74
C ASN A 88 -3.24 -3.81 -6.36
N PHE A 89 -2.03 -3.61 -5.87
CA PHE A 89 -0.81 -4.27 -6.33
C PHE A 89 -0.30 -5.36 -5.38
N SER A 90 -1.03 -5.68 -4.32
CA SER A 90 -0.59 -6.62 -3.29
C SER A 90 -0.20 -7.99 -3.86
N GLU A 91 -0.88 -8.46 -4.90
CA GLU A 91 -0.59 -9.75 -5.56
C GLU A 91 0.71 -9.76 -6.38
N PHE A 92 1.24 -8.58 -6.74
CA PHE A 92 2.45 -8.46 -7.55
C PHE A 92 3.74 -8.43 -6.72
N TYR A 93 3.61 -8.28 -5.41
CA TYR A 93 4.74 -8.30 -4.50
C TYR A 93 4.85 -9.66 -3.80
N VAL A 94 6.04 -10.26 -3.90
CA VAL A 94 6.36 -11.51 -3.23
C VAL A 94 7.03 -11.17 -1.90
N GLU A 95 6.59 -11.84 -0.84
CA GLU A 95 7.15 -11.68 0.50
C GLU A 95 8.68 -11.80 0.50
N GLY A 96 9.35 -10.78 1.03
CA GLY A 96 10.81 -10.69 1.07
C GLY A 96 11.47 -10.00 -0.14
N GLN A 97 10.72 -9.54 -1.13
CA GLN A 97 11.23 -8.64 -2.16
C GLN A 97 11.19 -7.19 -1.65
N ALA A 98 12.36 -6.63 -1.36
CA ALA A 98 12.50 -5.21 -1.07
C ALA A 98 12.68 -4.44 -2.38
N GLY A 99 11.97 -3.30 -2.54
CA GLY A 99 12.14 -2.43 -3.67
C GLY A 99 10.92 -1.55 -3.93
N PHE A 100 11.01 -0.76 -4.98
CA PHE A 100 9.92 0.04 -5.50
C PHE A 100 9.85 -0.13 -7.02
N ALA A 101 8.65 0.06 -7.56
CA ALA A 101 8.43 0.18 -9.00
C ALA A 101 8.06 1.61 -9.35
N VAL A 102 8.43 2.07 -10.54
CA VAL A 102 7.93 3.32 -11.11
C VAL A 102 7.09 2.97 -12.32
N LEU A 103 5.84 3.42 -12.32
CA LEU A 103 4.90 3.20 -13.40
C LEU A 103 4.59 4.52 -14.12
N ASP A 104 4.44 4.45 -15.43
CA ASP A 104 3.90 5.54 -16.23
C ASP A 104 2.39 5.60 -16.07
N ILE A 105 1.85 6.82 -16.03
CA ILE A 105 0.42 7.08 -15.98
C ILE A 105 0.01 7.79 -17.27
N GLU A 106 -1.02 7.29 -17.91
CA GLU A 106 -1.79 8.00 -18.93
C GLU A 106 -3.22 8.18 -18.45
N ALA A 107 -3.73 9.40 -18.50
CA ALA A 107 -5.11 9.70 -18.20
C ALA A 107 -5.75 10.41 -19.39
N SER A 108 -6.95 10.00 -19.76
CA SER A 108 -7.67 10.58 -20.88
C SER A 108 -9.18 10.62 -20.67
N LYS A 109 -9.81 11.68 -21.20
CA LYS A 109 -11.25 11.78 -21.30
C LYS A 109 -11.64 12.61 -22.52
N ALA A 110 -12.36 12.00 -23.48
CA ALA A 110 -12.64 12.63 -24.77
C ALA A 110 -11.36 13.11 -25.45
N ALA A 111 -11.21 14.42 -25.69
CA ALA A 111 -10.01 15.01 -26.32
C ALA A 111 -8.94 15.44 -25.29
N LEU A 112 -9.23 15.35 -23.99
CA LEU A 112 -8.32 15.72 -22.93
C LEU A 112 -7.36 14.55 -22.62
N PHE A 113 -6.09 14.89 -22.39
CA PHE A 113 -5.05 13.91 -22.13
C PHE A 113 -4.01 14.45 -21.13
N GLY A 114 -3.44 13.58 -20.35
CA GLY A 114 -2.36 13.92 -19.44
C GLY A 114 -1.52 12.69 -19.10
N THR A 115 -0.30 12.94 -18.67
CA THR A 115 0.66 11.90 -18.27
C THR A 115 1.27 12.20 -16.91
N GLY A 116 1.80 11.17 -16.27
CA GLY A 116 2.48 11.29 -15.00
C GLY A 116 3.28 10.04 -14.67
N LEU A 117 3.83 10.02 -13.48
CA LEU A 117 4.56 8.88 -12.92
C LEU A 117 4.04 8.61 -11.51
N ILE A 118 4.03 7.35 -11.13
CA ILE A 118 3.77 6.93 -9.76
C ILE A 118 4.83 5.94 -9.30
N LYS A 119 5.39 6.20 -8.11
CA LYS A 119 6.27 5.26 -7.43
C LYS A 119 5.42 4.36 -6.55
N ILE A 120 5.55 3.06 -6.70
CA ILE A 120 4.86 2.05 -5.91
C ILE A 120 5.83 1.46 -4.90
N GLU A 121 5.57 1.67 -3.63
CA GLU A 121 6.28 1.06 -2.51
C GLU A 121 5.38 0.00 -1.88
N GLU A 122 5.96 -1.15 -1.55
CA GLU A 122 5.26 -2.27 -0.95
C GLU A 122 4.65 -1.91 0.41
N GLU A 123 3.50 -2.49 0.72
CA GLU A 123 2.77 -2.29 1.99
C GLU A 123 2.42 -0.81 2.28
N MET A 124 2.20 -0.03 1.24
CA MET A 124 1.85 1.39 1.35
C MET A 124 0.73 1.78 0.40
N THR A 125 0.02 2.84 0.76
CA THR A 125 -0.83 3.58 -0.17
C THR A 125 0.00 4.65 -0.86
N ASN A 126 0.20 4.46 -2.16
CA ASN A 126 0.97 5.38 -3.01
C ASN A 126 0.02 6.28 -3.77
N GLU A 127 0.33 7.56 -3.92
CA GLU A 127 -0.56 8.55 -4.53
C GLU A 127 0.14 9.34 -5.64
N ALA A 128 -0.59 9.64 -6.70
CA ALA A 128 -0.17 10.55 -7.76
C ALA A 128 -1.35 11.36 -8.29
N THR A 129 -1.07 12.56 -8.78
CA THR A 129 -2.06 13.42 -9.42
C THR A 129 -1.67 13.65 -10.88
N VAL A 130 -2.63 13.53 -11.79
CA VAL A 130 -2.46 13.79 -13.22
C VAL A 130 -3.46 14.87 -13.64
N TYR A 131 -2.95 15.85 -14.37
CA TYR A 131 -3.78 16.90 -14.98
C TYR A 131 -4.02 16.56 -16.44
N ILE A 132 -5.27 16.64 -16.87
CA ILE A 132 -5.66 16.47 -18.28
C ILE A 132 -6.12 17.79 -18.88
N GLU A 133 -5.60 18.11 -20.04
CA GLU A 133 -5.87 19.33 -20.81
C GLU A 133 -6.02 19.08 -22.30
#